data_3159a53cac910730d97239d8635316c6
#
_entry.id   3159a53cac910730d97239d8635316c6
#
_cell.length_a   1.000
_cell.length_b   1.000
_cell.length_c   1.000
_cell.angle_alpha   90.00
_cell.angle_beta   90.00
_cell.angle_gamma   90.00
#
_symmetry.space_group_name_H-M   'P 1'
#
loop_
_entity.id
_entity.type
_entity.pdbx_description
1 polymer ?
#
loop_
_entity_poly.entity_id
_entity_poly.type
_entity_poly.pdbx_seq_one_letter_code
_entity_poly.pdbx_strand_id
1 'polypeptide(L)'
;VSMAEYASSITSLANNFSGFNPTAEKTNQYLATTTSRLEKLGVSADSSSKLMDHFHRAMGLSQKAAADMTAQLVMLGRQVGITASKMAADFQASAGVLARYGKDQIKVFKQLAAQAKATGLEMGTLLGMAEKFDTFEGAADSAAKLNAVLGTQLSTIEMMNMNEADRVKMIKEQVQASVGNFDSLDKFTKMYVARAMGVKDVAEAQRLLNMSQAETAANAAKMQEQA
;
A
#
# COMPACT_ATOMS: atom_id res chain seq x y z
N VAL A 1 -19.19 -8.82 22.35
CA VAL A 1 -18.27 -9.95 22.08
C VAL A 1 -18.76 -11.12 22.88
N SER A 2 -19.05 -12.26 22.24
CA SER A 2 -19.39 -13.50 22.94
C SER A 2 -18.15 -14.15 23.59
N MET A 3 -18.36 -15.08 24.53
CA MET A 3 -17.25 -15.82 25.15
C MET A 3 -16.46 -16.62 24.11
N ALA A 4 -17.12 -17.18 23.11
CA ALA A 4 -16.47 -17.93 22.03
C ALA A 4 -15.60 -17.00 21.14
N GLU A 5 -16.11 -15.83 20.75
CA GLU A 5 -15.35 -14.83 20.00
C GLU A 5 -14.13 -14.32 20.81
N TYR A 6 -14.32 -14.10 22.10
CA TYR A 6 -13.23 -13.70 23.00
C TYR A 6 -12.13 -14.78 23.08
N ALA A 7 -12.51 -16.04 23.30
CA ALA A 7 -11.56 -17.14 23.39
C ALA A 7 -10.78 -17.34 22.08
N SER A 8 -11.47 -17.25 20.91
CA SER A 8 -10.83 -17.31 19.60
C SER A 8 -9.82 -16.19 19.41
N SER A 9 -10.19 -14.95 19.76
CA SER A 9 -9.30 -13.79 19.68
C SER A 9 -8.07 -13.93 20.58
N ILE A 10 -8.24 -14.42 21.81
CA ILE A 10 -7.10 -14.68 22.73
C ILE A 10 -6.17 -15.73 22.15
N THR A 11 -6.70 -16.81 21.58
CA THR A 11 -5.89 -17.86 20.94
C THR A 11 -5.07 -17.31 19.77
N SER A 12 -5.71 -16.51 18.91
CA SER A 12 -5.01 -15.86 17.77
C SER A 12 -3.94 -14.88 18.23
N LEU A 13 -4.22 -14.09 19.27
CA LEU A 13 -3.24 -13.17 19.86
C LEU A 13 -2.04 -13.92 20.46
N ALA A 14 -2.30 -14.99 21.21
CA ALA A 14 -1.23 -15.81 21.80
C ALA A 14 -0.33 -16.46 20.74
N ASN A 15 -0.90 -16.84 19.60
CA ASN A 15 -0.16 -17.50 18.52
C ASN A 15 0.57 -16.53 17.58
N ASN A 16 0.06 -15.31 17.38
CA ASN A 16 0.50 -14.42 16.31
C ASN A 16 1.01 -13.05 16.79
N PHE A 17 0.91 -12.73 18.08
CA PHE A 17 1.34 -11.44 18.61
C PHE A 17 2.44 -11.63 19.67
N SER A 18 3.68 -11.35 19.31
CA SER A 18 4.85 -11.51 20.19
C SER A 18 4.79 -10.66 21.47
N GLY A 19 4.05 -9.56 21.43
CA GLY A 19 3.79 -8.70 22.57
C GLY A 19 2.71 -9.22 23.52
N PHE A 20 2.04 -10.36 23.23
CA PHE A 20 0.98 -10.89 24.09
C PHE A 20 1.51 -11.34 25.45
N ASN A 21 0.88 -10.84 26.52
CA ASN A 21 1.20 -11.23 27.89
C ASN A 21 -0.04 -11.85 28.56
N PRO A 22 -0.05 -13.17 28.82
CA PRO A 22 -1.22 -13.86 29.38
C PRO A 22 -1.68 -13.30 30.73
N THR A 23 -0.81 -12.68 31.51
CA THR A 23 -1.12 -12.14 32.85
C THR A 23 -1.69 -10.71 32.81
N ALA A 24 -1.67 -10.05 31.65
CA ALA A 24 -2.12 -8.67 31.50
C ALA A 24 -3.62 -8.57 31.19
N GLU A 25 -4.49 -8.98 32.11
CA GLU A 25 -5.95 -9.14 31.91
C GLU A 25 -6.63 -7.95 31.21
N LYS A 26 -6.45 -6.72 31.73
CA LYS A 26 -7.05 -5.51 31.13
C LYS A 26 -6.59 -5.22 29.72
N THR A 27 -5.30 -5.50 29.45
CA THR A 27 -4.73 -5.34 28.09
C THR A 27 -5.28 -6.43 27.18
N ASN A 28 -5.32 -7.67 27.63
CA ASN A 28 -5.84 -8.79 26.86
C ASN A 28 -7.32 -8.60 26.51
N GLN A 29 -8.13 -8.08 27.44
CA GLN A 29 -9.50 -7.74 27.20
C GLN A 29 -9.64 -6.66 26.10
N TYR A 30 -8.79 -5.65 26.12
CA TYR A 30 -8.75 -4.61 25.08
C TYR A 30 -8.37 -5.20 23.73
N LEU A 31 -7.28 -5.97 23.66
CA LEU A 31 -6.79 -6.58 22.43
C LEU A 31 -7.84 -7.53 21.84
N ALA A 32 -8.39 -8.46 22.64
CA ALA A 32 -9.40 -9.40 22.18
C ALA A 32 -10.68 -8.70 21.70
N THR A 33 -11.13 -7.66 22.41
CA THR A 33 -12.30 -6.87 22.00
C THR A 33 -12.03 -6.19 20.65
N THR A 34 -10.84 -5.61 20.45
CA THR A 34 -10.46 -4.98 19.18
C THR A 34 -10.41 -6.02 18.06
N THR A 35 -9.76 -7.17 18.27
CA THR A 35 -9.69 -8.28 17.32
C THR A 35 -11.10 -8.75 16.92
N SER A 36 -11.98 -9.02 17.89
CA SER A 36 -13.36 -9.43 17.60
C SER A 36 -14.18 -8.38 16.84
N ARG A 37 -13.93 -7.09 17.07
CA ARG A 37 -14.56 -6.01 16.29
C ARG A 37 -14.07 -6.00 14.85
N LEU A 38 -12.79 -6.25 14.63
CA LEU A 38 -12.19 -6.34 13.30
C LEU A 38 -12.70 -7.56 12.53
N GLU A 39 -12.95 -8.69 13.21
CA GLU A 39 -13.60 -9.86 12.60
C GLU A 39 -14.99 -9.54 12.06
N LYS A 40 -15.79 -8.74 12.77
CA LYS A 40 -17.11 -8.26 12.28
C LYS A 40 -16.99 -7.34 11.06
N LEU A 41 -15.82 -6.79 10.80
CA LEU A 41 -15.49 -6.03 9.59
C LEU A 41 -14.89 -6.91 8.48
N GLY A 42 -14.71 -8.22 8.72
CA GLY A 42 -14.18 -9.18 7.76
C GLY A 42 -12.66 -9.38 7.82
N VAL A 43 -11.98 -8.89 8.86
CA VAL A 43 -10.56 -9.16 9.09
C VAL A 43 -10.42 -10.27 10.11
N SER A 44 -9.84 -11.41 9.74
CA SER A 44 -9.71 -12.54 10.65
C SER A 44 -8.89 -12.18 11.90
N ALA A 45 -9.13 -12.90 13.01
CA ALA A 45 -8.38 -12.74 14.25
C ALA A 45 -6.87 -12.91 14.03
N ASP A 46 -6.45 -13.87 13.21
CA ASP A 46 -5.04 -14.09 12.86
C ASP A 46 -4.44 -12.92 12.09
N SER A 47 -5.15 -12.38 11.09
CA SER A 47 -4.69 -11.20 10.35
C SER A 47 -4.57 -9.98 11.25
N SER A 48 -5.54 -9.75 12.12
CA SER A 48 -5.51 -8.65 13.09
C SER A 48 -4.34 -8.79 14.05
N SER A 49 -4.10 -10.00 14.59
CA SER A 49 -3.00 -10.27 15.53
C SER A 49 -1.62 -10.10 14.86
N LYS A 50 -1.47 -10.52 13.60
CA LYS A 50 -0.23 -10.32 12.82
C LYS A 50 0.03 -8.84 12.52
N LEU A 51 -1.01 -8.06 12.24
CA LEU A 51 -0.89 -6.61 12.07
C LEU A 51 -0.46 -5.92 13.38
N MET A 52 -1.06 -6.31 14.50
CA MET A 52 -0.66 -5.82 15.82
C MET A 52 0.81 -6.17 16.12
N ASP A 53 1.24 -7.40 15.80
CA ASP A 53 2.64 -7.81 15.93
C ASP A 53 3.58 -6.96 15.09
N HIS A 54 3.23 -6.73 13.83
CA HIS A 54 4.00 -5.87 12.95
C HIS A 54 4.16 -4.45 13.53
N PHE A 55 3.07 -3.81 13.94
CA PHE A 55 3.13 -2.46 14.51
C PHE A 55 3.88 -2.40 15.84
N HIS A 56 3.73 -3.42 16.65
CA HIS A 56 4.48 -3.53 17.91
C HIS A 56 5.99 -3.64 17.65
N ARG A 57 6.40 -4.56 16.77
CA ARG A 57 7.82 -4.84 16.50
C ARG A 57 8.48 -3.82 15.58
N ALA A 58 7.84 -3.47 14.45
CA ALA A 58 8.44 -2.60 13.45
C ALA A 58 8.38 -1.12 13.82
N MET A 59 7.35 -0.70 14.58
CA MET A 59 7.18 0.70 14.98
C MET A 59 7.45 0.94 16.46
N GLY A 60 7.71 -0.10 17.25
CA GLY A 60 7.95 0.00 18.70
C GLY A 60 6.71 0.45 19.48
N LEU A 61 5.49 0.21 18.96
CA LEU A 61 4.26 0.62 19.62
C LEU A 61 3.93 -0.25 20.82
N SER A 62 3.29 0.33 21.85
CA SER A 62 2.73 -0.47 22.93
C SER A 62 1.64 -1.41 22.40
N GLN A 63 1.30 -2.47 23.14
CA GLN A 63 0.26 -3.43 22.76
C GLN A 63 -1.07 -2.75 22.37
N LYS A 64 -1.53 -1.80 23.19
CA LYS A 64 -2.76 -1.04 22.92
C LYS A 64 -2.63 -0.14 21.69
N ALA A 65 -1.51 0.59 21.56
CA ALA A 65 -1.26 1.44 20.42
C ALA A 65 -1.16 0.65 19.10
N ALA A 66 -0.59 -0.57 19.15
CA ALA A 66 -0.56 -1.47 17.99
C ALA A 66 -1.97 -1.93 17.58
N ALA A 67 -2.83 -2.22 18.56
CA ALA A 67 -4.24 -2.56 18.31
C ALA A 67 -5.01 -1.37 17.71
N ASP A 68 -4.79 -0.16 18.23
CA ASP A 68 -5.41 1.07 17.71
C ASP A 68 -4.96 1.35 16.27
N MET A 69 -3.67 1.20 15.98
CA MET A 69 -3.12 1.37 14.65
C MET A 69 -3.69 0.34 13.67
N THR A 70 -3.86 -0.90 14.11
CA THR A 70 -4.52 -1.95 13.30
C THR A 70 -5.96 -1.56 12.98
N ALA A 71 -6.72 -1.08 13.98
CA ALA A 71 -8.08 -0.63 13.77
C ALA A 71 -8.16 0.58 12.81
N GLN A 72 -7.27 1.56 12.97
CA GLN A 72 -7.18 2.72 12.08
C GLN A 72 -6.87 2.32 10.63
N LEU A 73 -5.92 1.41 10.42
CA LEU A 73 -5.58 0.89 9.09
C LEU A 73 -6.80 0.23 8.42
N VAL A 74 -7.52 -0.60 9.15
CA VAL A 74 -8.71 -1.29 8.64
C VAL A 74 -9.84 -0.30 8.34
N MET A 75 -10.05 0.70 9.20
CA MET A 75 -11.06 1.74 8.99
C MET A 75 -10.73 2.63 7.79
N LEU A 76 -9.46 2.88 7.50
CA LEU A 76 -9.02 3.59 6.31
C LEU A 76 -9.54 2.93 5.03
N GLY A 77 -9.59 1.59 4.97
CA GLY A 77 -10.16 0.85 3.84
C GLY A 77 -11.58 1.29 3.52
N ARG A 78 -12.41 1.52 4.54
CA ARG A 78 -13.79 2.00 4.37
C ARG A 78 -13.84 3.40 3.75
N GLN A 79 -12.94 4.28 4.16
CA GLN A 79 -12.89 5.66 3.65
C GLN A 79 -12.54 5.69 2.16
N VAL A 80 -11.65 4.81 1.72
CA VAL A 80 -11.22 4.73 0.32
C VAL A 80 -12.05 3.73 -0.50
N GLY A 81 -13.08 3.11 0.09
CA GLY A 81 -13.94 2.13 -0.58
C GLY A 81 -13.22 0.82 -0.91
N ILE A 82 -12.26 0.41 -0.07
CA ILE A 82 -11.58 -0.89 -0.09
C ILE A 82 -12.11 -1.71 1.09
N THR A 83 -12.35 -3.00 0.90
CA THR A 83 -12.82 -3.85 2.01
C THR A 83 -11.76 -3.96 3.11
N ALA A 84 -12.19 -4.11 4.35
CA ALA A 84 -11.32 -4.23 5.52
C ALA A 84 -10.31 -5.38 5.36
N SER A 85 -10.77 -6.56 4.87
CA SER A 85 -9.90 -7.70 4.65
C SER A 85 -8.85 -7.45 3.57
N LYS A 86 -9.23 -6.79 2.46
CA LYS A 86 -8.27 -6.45 1.40
C LYS A 86 -7.25 -5.42 1.90
N MET A 87 -7.68 -4.41 2.64
CA MET A 87 -6.77 -3.42 3.24
C MET A 87 -5.75 -4.08 4.17
N ALA A 88 -6.19 -4.99 5.03
CA ALA A 88 -5.32 -5.75 5.91
C ALA A 88 -4.34 -6.65 5.13
N ALA A 89 -4.83 -7.37 4.12
CA ALA A 89 -4.00 -8.24 3.28
C ALA A 89 -2.97 -7.44 2.47
N ASP A 90 -3.37 -6.35 1.83
CA ASP A 90 -2.49 -5.49 1.05
C ASP A 90 -1.38 -4.88 1.93
N PHE A 91 -1.72 -4.44 3.15
CA PHE A 91 -0.70 -3.94 4.09
C PHE A 91 0.27 -5.04 4.51
N GLN A 92 -0.22 -6.23 4.87
CA GLN A 92 0.64 -7.37 5.24
C GLN A 92 1.59 -7.75 4.10
N ALA A 93 1.10 -7.80 2.87
CA ALA A 93 1.92 -8.09 1.69
C ALA A 93 2.98 -7.01 1.44
N SER A 94 2.69 -5.75 1.79
CA SER A 94 3.57 -4.60 1.59
C SER A 94 4.52 -4.34 2.77
N ALA A 95 4.27 -4.97 3.92
CA ALA A 95 4.91 -4.64 5.19
C ALA A 95 6.44 -4.71 5.15
N GLY A 96 7.00 -5.69 4.43
CA GLY A 96 8.44 -5.83 4.26
C GLY A 96 9.08 -4.64 3.54
N VAL A 97 8.44 -4.18 2.47
CA VAL A 97 8.89 -3.00 1.70
C VAL A 97 8.70 -1.73 2.53
N LEU A 98 7.54 -1.59 3.16
CA LEU A 98 7.18 -0.40 3.92
C LEU A 98 7.96 -0.25 5.24
N ALA A 99 8.51 -1.33 5.79
CA ALA A 99 9.28 -1.30 7.04
C ALA A 99 10.46 -0.32 7.00
N ARG A 100 11.03 -0.06 5.81
CA ARG A 100 12.12 0.92 5.59
C ARG A 100 11.74 2.35 5.97
N TYR A 101 10.45 2.68 5.97
CA TYR A 101 9.92 4.00 6.32
C TYR A 101 9.63 4.17 7.82
N GLY A 102 9.88 3.15 8.64
CA GLY A 102 9.67 3.24 10.08
C GLY A 102 8.27 3.75 10.43
N LYS A 103 8.18 4.91 11.06
CA LYS A 103 6.88 5.51 11.46
C LYS A 103 6.06 6.03 10.29
N ASP A 104 6.68 6.33 9.16
CA ASP A 104 5.99 6.87 7.97
C ASP A 104 5.38 5.77 7.08
N GLN A 105 5.59 4.49 7.38
CA GLN A 105 5.08 3.37 6.58
C GLN A 105 3.57 3.43 6.33
N ILE A 106 2.77 3.89 7.32
CA ILE A 106 1.33 4.04 7.17
C ILE A 106 0.98 5.16 6.19
N LYS A 107 1.73 6.27 6.23
CA LYS A 107 1.54 7.39 5.31
C LYS A 107 1.79 6.96 3.86
N VAL A 108 2.91 6.28 3.61
CA VAL A 108 3.24 5.75 2.27
C VAL A 108 2.20 4.73 1.80
N PHE A 109 1.80 3.82 2.69
CA PHE A 109 0.75 2.85 2.37
C PHE A 109 -0.59 3.50 2.02
N LYS A 110 -1.02 4.53 2.76
CA LYS A 110 -2.23 5.30 2.47
C LYS A 110 -2.19 5.88 1.05
N GLN A 111 -1.07 6.48 0.68
CA GLN A 111 -0.89 7.06 -0.65
C GLN A 111 -0.96 5.99 -1.75
N LEU A 112 -0.31 4.84 -1.56
CA LEU A 112 -0.39 3.71 -2.49
C LEU A 112 -1.81 3.12 -2.57
N ALA A 113 -2.50 2.98 -1.43
CA ALA A 113 -3.89 2.49 -1.41
C ALA A 113 -4.83 3.44 -2.18
N ALA A 114 -4.61 4.76 -2.07
CA ALA A 114 -5.34 5.74 -2.85
C ALA A 114 -5.11 5.57 -4.35
N GLN A 115 -3.85 5.40 -4.74
CA GLN A 115 -3.49 5.18 -6.14
C GLN A 115 -4.05 3.85 -6.67
N ALA A 116 -3.97 2.77 -5.88
CA ALA A 116 -4.56 1.48 -6.21
C ALA A 116 -6.07 1.60 -6.47
N LYS A 117 -6.79 2.27 -5.56
CA LYS A 117 -8.23 2.52 -5.74
C LYS A 117 -8.52 3.39 -6.93
N ALA A 118 -7.76 4.45 -7.11
CA ALA A 118 -7.93 5.40 -8.20
C ALA A 118 -7.70 4.75 -9.57
N THR A 119 -6.65 3.93 -9.71
CA THR A 119 -6.26 3.29 -10.97
C THR A 119 -6.93 1.95 -11.23
N GLY A 120 -7.54 1.34 -10.20
CA GLY A 120 -8.03 -0.04 -10.26
C GLY A 120 -6.91 -1.07 -10.38
N LEU A 121 -5.66 -0.68 -10.09
CA LEU A 121 -4.52 -1.59 -10.06
C LEU A 121 -4.39 -2.24 -8.69
N GLU A 122 -3.84 -3.46 -8.69
CA GLU A 122 -3.50 -4.13 -7.45
C GLU A 122 -2.30 -3.45 -6.76
N MET A 123 -2.30 -3.44 -5.42
CA MET A 123 -1.20 -2.88 -4.63
C MET A 123 0.15 -3.46 -5.02
N GLY A 124 0.21 -4.79 -5.25
CA GLY A 124 1.42 -5.48 -5.69
C GLY A 124 1.98 -4.97 -7.03
N THR A 125 1.10 -4.57 -7.95
CA THR A 125 1.54 -3.95 -9.22
C THR A 125 2.19 -2.59 -8.97
N LEU A 126 1.60 -1.75 -8.14
CA LEU A 126 2.15 -0.43 -7.81
C LEU A 126 3.49 -0.53 -7.07
N LEU A 127 3.59 -1.46 -6.12
CA LEU A 127 4.85 -1.76 -5.44
C LEU A 127 5.92 -2.29 -6.42
N GLY A 128 5.56 -3.24 -7.29
CA GLY A 128 6.48 -3.78 -8.29
C GLY A 128 7.00 -2.72 -9.28
N MET A 129 6.18 -1.70 -9.60
CA MET A 129 6.65 -0.54 -10.36
C MET A 129 7.70 0.24 -9.57
N ALA A 130 7.41 0.54 -8.31
CA ALA A 130 8.29 1.35 -7.47
C ALA A 130 9.60 0.62 -7.15
N GLU A 131 9.56 -0.68 -6.88
CA GLU A 131 10.72 -1.52 -6.56
C GLU A 131 11.76 -1.61 -7.70
N LYS A 132 11.34 -1.43 -8.96
CA LYS A 132 12.28 -1.33 -10.08
C LYS A 132 13.30 -0.22 -9.94
N PHE A 133 12.97 0.79 -9.14
CA PHE A 133 13.82 1.95 -8.86
C PHE A 133 14.54 1.86 -7.51
N ASP A 134 14.51 0.71 -6.84
CA ASP A 134 15.17 0.53 -5.54
C ASP A 134 16.67 0.32 -5.65
N THR A 135 17.15 -0.12 -6.82
CA THR A 135 18.58 -0.27 -7.11
C THR A 135 19.02 0.75 -8.16
N PHE A 136 20.28 1.17 -8.11
CA PHE A 136 20.82 2.10 -9.10
C PHE A 136 20.72 1.54 -10.53
N GLU A 137 21.03 0.26 -10.71
CA GLU A 137 20.94 -0.41 -12.00
C GLU A 137 19.50 -0.46 -12.53
N GLY A 138 18.54 -0.88 -11.68
CA GLY A 138 17.12 -0.93 -12.05
C GLY A 138 16.54 0.44 -12.35
N ALA A 139 16.89 1.45 -11.55
CA ALA A 139 16.46 2.83 -11.75
C ALA A 139 17.06 3.41 -13.04
N ALA A 140 18.35 3.19 -13.29
CA ALA A 140 19.03 3.65 -14.50
C ALA A 140 18.45 2.99 -15.76
N ASP A 141 18.24 1.67 -15.74
CA ASP A 141 17.66 0.92 -16.86
C ASP A 141 16.23 1.37 -17.17
N SER A 142 15.38 1.48 -16.15
CA SER A 142 13.99 1.88 -16.32
C SER A 142 13.84 3.33 -16.77
N ALA A 143 14.58 4.26 -16.15
CA ALA A 143 14.61 5.66 -16.55
C ALA A 143 15.14 5.84 -17.98
N ALA A 144 16.27 5.18 -18.32
CA ALA A 144 16.85 5.24 -19.65
C ALA A 144 15.88 4.75 -20.74
N LYS A 145 15.18 3.65 -20.49
CA LYS A 145 14.17 3.09 -21.42
C LYS A 145 13.01 4.05 -21.66
N LEU A 146 12.46 4.65 -20.60
CA LEU A 146 11.37 5.62 -20.73
C LEU A 146 11.86 6.90 -21.40
N ASN A 147 13.00 7.43 -20.99
CA ASN A 147 13.58 8.64 -21.56
C ASN A 147 13.90 8.47 -23.07
N ALA A 148 14.45 7.32 -23.46
CA ALA A 148 14.84 7.06 -24.85
C ALA A 148 13.62 6.92 -25.80
N VAL A 149 12.56 6.26 -25.33
CA VAL A 149 11.39 5.95 -26.19
C VAL A 149 10.37 7.06 -26.19
N LEU A 150 10.15 7.69 -25.02
CA LEU A 150 9.07 8.67 -24.84
C LEU A 150 9.60 10.10 -24.69
N GLY A 151 10.91 10.31 -24.59
CA GLY A 151 11.47 11.63 -24.31
C GLY A 151 11.17 12.14 -22.88
N THR A 152 10.87 11.21 -21.93
CA THR A 152 10.70 11.59 -20.51
C THR A 152 12.02 12.10 -19.93
N GLN A 153 11.97 12.78 -18.80
CA GLN A 153 13.16 13.33 -18.11
C GLN A 153 13.31 12.72 -16.71
N LEU A 154 13.14 11.41 -16.61
CA LEU A 154 13.30 10.71 -15.34
C LEU A 154 14.77 10.69 -14.91
N SER A 155 15.03 11.18 -13.69
CA SER A 155 16.35 11.15 -13.07
C SER A 155 16.49 9.90 -12.20
N THR A 156 17.50 9.08 -12.45
CA THR A 156 17.82 7.89 -11.65
C THR A 156 17.97 8.22 -10.16
N ILE A 157 18.75 9.27 -9.85
CA ILE A 157 19.04 9.65 -8.47
C ILE A 157 17.77 10.17 -7.77
N GLU A 158 16.97 10.97 -8.45
CA GLU A 158 15.71 11.50 -7.92
C GLU A 158 14.74 10.36 -7.63
N MET A 159 14.55 9.44 -8.57
CA MET A 159 13.68 8.28 -8.40
C MET A 159 14.09 7.39 -7.22
N MET A 160 15.38 7.18 -7.01
CA MET A 160 15.88 6.39 -5.87
C MET A 160 15.61 7.05 -4.52
N ASN A 161 15.57 8.38 -4.46
CA ASN A 161 15.33 9.15 -3.22
C ASN A 161 13.85 9.33 -2.89
N MET A 162 12.93 8.94 -3.78
CA MET A 162 11.50 9.00 -3.56
C MET A 162 10.98 7.75 -2.84
N ASN A 163 9.86 7.89 -2.12
CA ASN A 163 9.08 6.73 -1.67
C ASN A 163 8.29 6.12 -2.84
N GLU A 164 7.75 4.91 -2.65
CA GLU A 164 7.04 4.15 -3.68
C GLU A 164 5.86 4.92 -4.28
N ALA A 165 5.09 5.60 -3.46
CA ALA A 165 3.91 6.34 -3.93
C ALA A 165 4.30 7.53 -4.80
N ASP A 166 5.35 8.25 -4.43
CA ASP A 166 5.86 9.38 -5.20
C ASP A 166 6.52 8.92 -6.50
N ARG A 167 7.21 7.78 -6.51
CA ARG A 167 7.75 7.15 -7.73
C ARG A 167 6.66 6.80 -8.73
N VAL A 168 5.60 6.13 -8.28
CA VAL A 168 4.46 5.78 -9.15
C VAL A 168 3.83 7.04 -9.74
N LYS A 169 3.66 8.08 -8.92
CA LYS A 169 3.14 9.37 -9.36
C LYS A 169 4.05 10.03 -10.41
N MET A 170 5.35 10.10 -10.15
CA MET A 170 6.34 10.70 -11.06
C MET A 170 6.38 9.97 -12.40
N ILE A 171 6.44 8.63 -12.41
CA ILE A 171 6.42 7.82 -13.64
C ILE A 171 5.15 8.13 -14.44
N LYS A 172 3.99 8.12 -13.78
CA LYS A 172 2.72 8.44 -14.42
C LYS A 172 2.74 9.83 -15.06
N GLU A 173 3.12 10.86 -14.31
CA GLU A 173 3.12 12.25 -14.77
C GLU A 173 4.06 12.46 -15.95
N GLN A 174 5.29 11.91 -15.88
CA GLN A 174 6.27 12.03 -16.95
C GLN A 174 5.85 11.30 -18.22
N VAL A 175 5.31 10.09 -18.09
CA VAL A 175 4.82 9.33 -19.23
C VAL A 175 3.62 10.02 -19.85
N GLN A 176 2.64 10.49 -19.07
CA GLN A 176 1.49 11.23 -19.59
C GLN A 176 1.89 12.53 -20.31
N ALA A 177 2.82 13.29 -19.74
CA ALA A 177 3.31 14.53 -20.33
C ALA A 177 4.00 14.29 -21.69
N SER A 178 4.74 13.18 -21.80
CA SER A 178 5.49 12.85 -23.03
C SER A 178 4.63 12.22 -24.12
N VAL A 179 3.65 11.41 -23.75
CA VAL A 179 2.84 10.61 -24.69
C VAL A 179 1.55 11.32 -25.10
N GLY A 180 1.04 12.20 -24.24
CA GLY A 180 -0.28 12.83 -24.38
C GLY A 180 -1.39 11.80 -24.26
N ASN A 181 -1.68 11.07 -25.34
CA ASN A 181 -2.66 9.99 -25.34
C ASN A 181 -1.99 8.63 -25.58
N PHE A 182 -1.90 7.82 -24.50
CA PHE A 182 -1.31 6.48 -24.59
C PHE A 182 -2.01 5.57 -25.61
N ASP A 183 -3.32 5.76 -25.82
CA ASP A 183 -4.10 4.94 -26.75
C ASP A 183 -3.72 5.15 -28.22
N SER A 184 -3.14 6.30 -28.54
CA SER A 184 -2.68 6.62 -29.90
C SER A 184 -1.35 5.94 -30.28
N LEU A 185 -0.61 5.39 -29.32
CA LEU A 185 0.65 4.70 -29.59
C LEU A 185 0.42 3.37 -30.33
N ASP A 186 1.41 2.97 -31.13
CA ASP A 186 1.41 1.65 -31.75
C ASP A 186 1.57 0.53 -30.71
N LYS A 187 1.22 -0.70 -31.10
CA LYS A 187 1.22 -1.88 -30.22
C LYS A 187 2.57 -2.13 -29.54
N PHE A 188 3.66 -2.00 -30.28
CA PHE A 188 4.99 -2.32 -29.75
C PHE A 188 5.45 -1.27 -28.74
N THR A 189 5.22 -0.01 -29.03
CA THR A 189 5.49 1.11 -28.12
C THR A 189 4.67 0.98 -26.84
N LYS A 190 3.37 0.66 -26.90
CA LYS A 190 2.55 0.37 -25.71
C LYS A 190 3.11 -0.74 -24.86
N MET A 191 3.49 -1.86 -25.48
CA MET A 191 4.10 -3.00 -24.76
C MET A 191 5.44 -2.64 -24.12
N TYR A 192 6.27 -1.86 -24.82
CA TYR A 192 7.56 -1.42 -24.31
C TYR A 192 7.40 -0.50 -23.11
N VAL A 193 6.51 0.48 -23.21
CA VAL A 193 6.20 1.43 -22.12
C VAL A 193 5.67 0.69 -20.90
N ALA A 194 4.70 -0.20 -21.05
CA ALA A 194 4.16 -1.00 -19.96
C ALA A 194 5.27 -1.77 -19.24
N ARG A 195 6.16 -2.44 -20.00
CA ARG A 195 7.29 -3.18 -19.45
C ARG A 195 8.30 -2.26 -18.74
N ALA A 196 8.62 -1.10 -19.33
CA ALA A 196 9.55 -0.13 -18.74
C ALA A 196 8.98 0.47 -17.44
N MET A 197 7.68 0.73 -17.40
CA MET A 197 6.99 1.16 -16.18
C MET A 197 6.92 0.07 -15.09
N GLY A 198 7.02 -1.20 -15.46
CA GLY A 198 6.93 -2.31 -14.53
C GLY A 198 5.53 -2.84 -14.27
N VAL A 199 4.57 -2.47 -15.10
CA VAL A 199 3.23 -3.05 -15.06
C VAL A 199 3.18 -4.36 -15.88
N LYS A 200 2.22 -5.23 -15.56
CA LYS A 200 2.13 -6.57 -16.15
C LYS A 200 1.83 -6.56 -17.64
N ASP A 201 0.95 -5.65 -18.05
CA ASP A 201 0.45 -5.59 -19.41
C ASP A 201 0.02 -4.17 -19.84
N VAL A 202 -0.34 -4.04 -21.11
CA VAL A 202 -0.78 -2.78 -21.70
C VAL A 202 -2.09 -2.26 -21.07
N ALA A 203 -2.98 -3.16 -20.63
CA ALA A 203 -4.24 -2.76 -20.02
C ALA A 203 -4.03 -2.14 -18.62
N GLU A 204 -3.06 -2.62 -17.86
CA GLU A 204 -2.63 -1.99 -16.59
C GLU A 204 -1.98 -0.62 -16.84
N ALA A 205 -1.09 -0.50 -17.84
CA ALA A 205 -0.51 0.77 -18.24
C ALA A 205 -1.59 1.78 -18.66
N GLN A 206 -2.56 1.36 -19.45
CA GLN A 206 -3.67 2.17 -19.90
C GLN A 206 -4.53 2.67 -18.73
N ARG A 207 -4.89 1.79 -17.78
CA ARG A 207 -5.62 2.19 -16.57
C ARG A 207 -4.86 3.22 -15.75
N LEU A 208 -3.55 3.03 -15.57
CA LEU A 208 -2.72 3.97 -14.81
C LEU A 208 -2.64 5.34 -15.50
N LEU A 209 -2.49 5.37 -16.82
CA LEU A 209 -2.25 6.60 -17.60
C LEU A 209 -3.52 7.34 -17.96
N ASN A 210 -4.66 6.67 -18.16
CA ASN A 210 -5.92 7.31 -18.57
C ASN A 210 -6.66 8.03 -17.44
N MET A 211 -6.20 7.93 -16.20
CA MET A 211 -6.77 8.72 -15.11
C MET A 211 -6.33 10.17 -15.21
N SER A 212 -7.29 11.07 -15.21
CA SER A 212 -7.00 12.50 -15.21
C SER A 212 -6.24 12.90 -13.93
N GLN A 213 -5.34 13.87 -14.05
CA GLN A 213 -4.64 14.46 -12.89
C GLN A 213 -5.64 15.01 -11.85
N ALA A 214 -6.78 15.52 -12.31
CA ALA A 214 -7.86 16.03 -11.47
C ALA A 214 -8.48 14.93 -10.59
N GLU A 215 -8.71 13.73 -11.12
CA GLU A 215 -9.25 12.60 -10.34
C GLU A 215 -8.24 12.09 -9.31
N THR A 216 -6.96 12.04 -9.68
CA THR A 216 -5.90 11.62 -8.76
C THR A 216 -5.73 12.63 -7.62
N ALA A 217 -5.73 13.92 -7.92
CA ALA A 217 -5.64 15.00 -6.93
C ALA A 217 -6.89 15.06 -6.03
N ALA A 218 -8.10 14.92 -6.59
CA ALA A 218 -9.35 14.91 -5.84
C ALA A 218 -9.44 13.73 -4.88
N ASN A 219 -8.98 12.55 -5.28
CA ASN A 219 -8.95 11.37 -4.42
C ASN A 219 -7.88 11.47 -3.33
N ALA A 220 -6.70 12.02 -3.65
CA ALA A 220 -5.66 12.28 -2.66
C ALA A 220 -6.08 13.35 -1.63
N ALA A 221 -6.73 14.43 -2.08
CA ALA A 221 -7.24 15.49 -1.19
C ALA A 221 -8.32 14.96 -0.24
N LYS A 222 -9.29 14.18 -0.74
CA LYS A 222 -10.31 13.54 0.10
C LYS A 222 -9.72 12.63 1.18
N MET A 223 -8.61 11.98 0.89
CA MET A 223 -7.93 11.14 1.88
C MET A 223 -7.13 11.95 2.91
N GLN A 224 -6.63 13.13 2.54
CA GLN A 224 -5.94 14.03 3.48
C GLN A 224 -6.91 14.76 4.41
N GLU A 225 -8.10 15.13 3.94
CA GLU A 225 -9.15 15.75 4.77
C GLU A 225 -9.78 14.78 5.77
N GLN A 226 -9.69 13.47 5.54
CA GLN A 226 -10.29 12.44 6.39
C GLN A 226 -9.26 11.75 7.31
N ALA A 227 -8.02 12.21 7.33
CA ALA A 227 -6.93 11.69 8.16
C ALA A 227 -6.65 12.58 9.37
#